data_688d1c39661376ad6e82c1b6f3b9a31b
#
_entry.id   688d1c39661376ad6e82c1b6f3b9a31b
#
_cell.length_a   1.000
_cell.length_b   1.000
_cell.length_c   1.000
_cell.angle_alpha   90.00
_cell.angle_beta   90.00
_cell.angle_gamma   90.00
#
_symmetry.space_group_name_H-M   'P 1'
#
loop_
_entity.id
_entity.type
_entity.pdbx_description
1 polymer ?
#
loop_
_entity_poly.entity_id
_entity_poly.type
_entity_poly.pdbx_seq_one_letter_code
_entity_poly.pdbx_strand_id
1 'polypeptide(L)'
;MAKNWEVNLLDGVPVGPEEPALVAAFLDQHDFAEGTRRLIGLDIKQFARWFAEANREKFMVGRVTMRDVLDFRDHLRREKGQAVATVNRSLVLLRRFFGWLFEQGHIAANPAKGVKQLKRQPLAPKGLDRAQVRRILREVELRQDLRANAALSLMLYAGARISDVVGLELHDLELNERSGSATFRQGKGNKQRTVPLPLPCRKAVQAYLEVRPPIKSAAVFVGERGPLGERGIRAIVEKYGTICGIDLHPHLLRHTMAHRFLEDNPGDLVSLAQILGHSNINTTALYCQRTQNQLGEASEKLNY
;
A
#
# COMPACT_ATOMS: atom_id res chain seq x y z
N MET A 1 -24.52 -2.43 -12.14
CA MET A 1 -24.94 -1.04 -11.85
C MET A 1 -23.69 -0.24 -11.53
N ALA A 2 -23.35 0.78 -12.33
CA ALA A 2 -22.25 1.70 -12.06
C ALA A 2 -22.51 2.38 -10.72
N LYS A 3 -21.50 2.43 -9.85
CA LYS A 3 -21.63 3.09 -8.53
C LYS A 3 -21.69 4.60 -8.74
N ASN A 4 -22.50 5.31 -7.95
CA ASN A 4 -22.77 6.77 -8.07
C ASN A 4 -21.53 7.68 -8.27
N TRP A 5 -20.32 7.25 -7.87
CA TRP A 5 -19.10 8.02 -8.06
C TRP A 5 -18.47 7.85 -9.46
N GLU A 6 -18.84 6.80 -10.20
CA GLU A 6 -18.34 6.53 -11.56
C GLU A 6 -19.04 7.40 -12.61
N VAL A 7 -20.30 7.76 -12.37
CA VAL A 7 -21.12 8.57 -13.27
C VAL A 7 -20.61 10.02 -13.38
N ASN A 8 -19.94 10.52 -12.32
CA ASN A 8 -19.50 11.92 -12.20
C ASN A 8 -17.97 12.06 -12.10
N LEU A 9 -17.23 11.13 -12.68
CA LEU A 9 -15.79 11.02 -12.48
C LEU A 9 -15.04 12.25 -13.01
N LEU A 10 -15.51 12.89 -14.09
CA LEU A 10 -14.95 14.10 -14.68
C LEU A 10 -15.75 15.37 -14.37
N ASP A 11 -16.69 15.32 -13.40
CA ASP A 11 -17.46 16.51 -13.00
C ASP A 11 -16.60 17.70 -12.67
N GLY A 12 -17.00 18.88 -13.19
CA GLY A 12 -16.28 20.13 -12.99
C GLY A 12 -14.97 20.22 -13.80
N VAL A 13 -14.76 19.34 -14.78
CA VAL A 13 -13.65 19.44 -15.74
C VAL A 13 -14.25 19.76 -17.12
N PRO A 14 -13.72 20.74 -17.86
CA PRO A 14 -14.11 20.98 -19.24
C PRO A 14 -13.66 19.79 -20.12
N VAL A 15 -14.61 18.95 -20.51
CA VAL A 15 -14.32 17.75 -21.33
C VAL A 15 -15.24 17.70 -22.55
N GLY A 16 -14.87 16.93 -23.55
CA GLY A 16 -15.73 16.60 -24.66
C GLY A 16 -16.90 15.70 -24.23
N PRO A 17 -17.89 15.49 -25.09
CA PRO A 17 -19.11 14.76 -24.71
C PRO A 17 -18.89 13.26 -24.51
N GLU A 18 -17.88 12.66 -25.15
CA GLU A 18 -17.61 11.21 -25.13
C GLU A 18 -16.65 10.79 -24.02
N GLU A 19 -15.82 11.71 -23.51
CA GLU A 19 -14.76 11.41 -22.56
C GLU A 19 -15.23 10.74 -21.27
N PRO A 20 -16.35 11.15 -20.64
CA PRO A 20 -16.86 10.46 -19.46
C PRO A 20 -17.20 9.00 -19.72
N ALA A 21 -17.81 8.70 -20.91
CA ALA A 21 -18.14 7.36 -21.31
C ALA A 21 -16.91 6.51 -21.59
N LEU A 22 -15.88 7.08 -22.23
CA LEU A 22 -14.60 6.41 -22.50
C LEU A 22 -13.87 6.03 -21.20
N VAL A 23 -13.84 6.93 -20.22
CA VAL A 23 -13.23 6.64 -18.91
C VAL A 23 -14.00 5.55 -18.17
N ALA A 24 -15.33 5.58 -18.19
CA ALA A 24 -16.17 4.54 -17.59
C ALA A 24 -15.92 3.18 -18.27
N ALA A 25 -15.93 3.13 -19.61
CA ALA A 25 -15.67 1.91 -20.37
C ALA A 25 -14.28 1.32 -20.08
N PHE A 26 -13.24 2.16 -19.98
CA PHE A 26 -11.91 1.73 -19.60
C PHE A 26 -11.90 1.08 -18.21
N LEU A 27 -12.59 1.67 -17.25
CA LEU A 27 -12.67 1.13 -15.88
C LEU A 27 -13.46 -0.18 -15.83
N ASP A 28 -14.50 -0.34 -16.65
CA ASP A 28 -15.37 -1.52 -16.66
C ASP A 28 -14.74 -2.72 -17.38
N GLN A 29 -13.96 -2.48 -18.42
CA GLN A 29 -13.27 -3.56 -19.13
C GLN A 29 -12.11 -4.20 -18.35
N HIS A 30 -11.70 -3.59 -17.23
CA HIS A 30 -10.60 -4.12 -16.45
C HIS A 30 -11.08 -4.56 -15.07
N ASP A 31 -10.63 -5.73 -14.63
CA ASP A 31 -10.87 -6.25 -13.28
C ASP A 31 -9.99 -5.50 -12.24
N PHE A 32 -10.32 -4.25 -12.00
CA PHE A 32 -9.67 -3.46 -10.96
C PHE A 32 -10.41 -3.59 -9.63
N ALA A 33 -9.67 -3.80 -8.54
CA ALA A 33 -10.22 -3.61 -7.20
C ALA A 33 -10.80 -2.19 -7.04
N GLU A 34 -11.87 -2.03 -6.25
CA GLU A 34 -12.61 -0.77 -6.09
C GLU A 34 -11.71 0.43 -5.73
N GLY A 35 -10.78 0.24 -4.77
CA GLY A 35 -9.82 1.29 -4.41
C GLY A 35 -8.90 1.69 -5.59
N THR A 36 -8.52 0.73 -6.43
CA THR A 36 -7.73 0.97 -7.64
C THR A 36 -8.53 1.73 -8.68
N ARG A 37 -9.78 1.33 -8.94
CA ARG A 37 -10.69 2.05 -9.86
C ARG A 37 -10.82 3.52 -9.48
N ARG A 38 -11.05 3.79 -8.19
CA ARG A 38 -11.18 5.15 -7.67
C ARG A 38 -9.90 5.98 -7.88
N LEU A 39 -8.72 5.41 -7.59
CA LEU A 39 -7.44 6.09 -7.80
C LEU A 39 -7.17 6.38 -9.27
N ILE A 40 -7.47 5.42 -10.14
CA ILE A 40 -7.37 5.58 -11.60
C ILE A 40 -8.23 6.75 -12.07
N GLY A 41 -9.49 6.79 -11.64
CA GLY A 41 -10.39 7.85 -11.98
C GLY A 41 -9.90 9.23 -11.53
N LEU A 42 -9.37 9.33 -10.31
CA LEU A 42 -8.79 10.57 -9.79
C LEU A 42 -7.56 11.02 -10.59
N ASP A 43 -6.68 10.09 -10.97
CA ASP A 43 -5.48 10.42 -11.76
C ASP A 43 -5.87 10.89 -13.17
N ILE A 44 -6.86 10.24 -13.83
CA ILE A 44 -7.36 10.70 -15.15
C ILE A 44 -8.03 12.07 -15.02
N LYS A 45 -8.85 12.29 -13.99
CA LYS A 45 -9.46 13.59 -13.72
C LYS A 45 -8.42 14.68 -13.51
N GLN A 46 -7.35 14.38 -12.78
CA GLN A 46 -6.24 15.33 -12.55
C GLN A 46 -5.57 15.70 -13.87
N PHE A 47 -5.31 14.72 -14.74
CA PHE A 47 -4.74 14.97 -16.06
C PHE A 47 -5.68 15.78 -16.95
N ALA A 48 -6.95 15.41 -17.03
CA ALA A 48 -7.93 16.09 -17.85
C ALA A 48 -8.11 17.57 -17.44
N ARG A 49 -8.13 17.84 -16.13
CA ARG A 49 -8.20 19.21 -15.60
C ARG A 49 -6.96 20.01 -15.98
N TRP A 50 -5.78 19.45 -15.74
CA TRP A 50 -4.54 20.11 -16.10
C TRP A 50 -4.46 20.40 -17.60
N PHE A 51 -4.87 19.42 -18.45
CA PHE A 51 -4.89 19.60 -19.91
C PHE A 51 -5.79 20.77 -20.31
N ALA A 52 -7.00 20.83 -19.75
CA ALA A 52 -7.96 21.87 -20.06
C ALA A 52 -7.46 23.26 -19.65
N GLU A 53 -6.79 23.35 -18.50
CA GLU A 53 -6.18 24.60 -18.01
C GLU A 53 -4.96 25.02 -18.83
N ALA A 54 -4.06 24.09 -19.13
CA ALA A 54 -2.79 24.37 -19.82
C ALA A 54 -3.03 24.73 -21.31
N ASN A 55 -3.95 24.05 -21.99
CA ASN A 55 -4.23 24.25 -23.40
C ASN A 55 -5.40 25.22 -23.66
N ARG A 56 -6.11 25.65 -22.60
CA ARG A 56 -7.29 26.53 -22.69
C ARG A 56 -8.37 25.99 -23.61
N GLU A 57 -8.51 24.66 -23.64
CA GLU A 57 -9.50 23.94 -24.43
C GLU A 57 -10.10 22.78 -23.64
N LYS A 58 -11.24 22.24 -24.09
CA LYS A 58 -11.83 21.07 -23.47
C LYS A 58 -10.90 19.85 -23.63
N PHE A 59 -10.78 19.04 -22.58
CA PHE A 59 -10.06 17.78 -22.68
C PHE A 59 -10.80 16.84 -23.65
N MET A 60 -10.09 16.43 -24.68
CA MET A 60 -10.52 15.41 -25.65
C MET A 60 -9.36 14.45 -25.88
N VAL A 61 -9.60 13.15 -25.73
CA VAL A 61 -8.53 12.12 -25.80
C VAL A 61 -7.77 12.15 -27.13
N GLY A 62 -8.46 12.47 -28.24
CA GLY A 62 -7.86 12.57 -29.57
C GLY A 62 -6.98 13.82 -29.79
N ARG A 63 -7.03 14.79 -28.87
CA ARG A 63 -6.22 16.03 -28.96
C ARG A 63 -4.92 15.92 -28.17
N VAL A 64 -4.82 14.93 -27.29
CA VAL A 64 -3.65 14.77 -26.41
C VAL A 64 -2.41 14.33 -27.20
N THR A 65 -1.33 15.07 -27.06
CA THR A 65 -0.03 14.79 -27.67
C THR A 65 0.97 14.24 -26.66
N MET A 66 2.10 13.72 -27.15
CA MET A 66 3.21 13.30 -26.29
C MET A 66 3.76 14.49 -25.50
N ARG A 67 3.70 15.69 -26.04
CA ARG A 67 4.15 16.92 -25.37
C ARG A 67 3.31 17.22 -24.15
N ASP A 68 2.00 17.08 -24.23
CA ASP A 68 1.09 17.29 -23.11
C ASP A 68 1.40 16.32 -21.96
N VAL A 69 1.68 15.06 -22.25
CA VAL A 69 2.04 14.08 -21.21
C VAL A 69 3.39 14.38 -20.56
N LEU A 70 4.37 14.89 -21.33
CA LEU A 70 5.66 15.36 -20.82
C LEU A 70 5.49 16.57 -19.90
N ASP A 71 4.73 17.56 -20.36
CA ASP A 71 4.51 18.81 -19.61
C ASP A 71 3.70 18.54 -18.34
N PHE A 72 2.71 17.64 -18.38
CA PHE A 72 2.00 17.16 -17.19
C PHE A 72 2.95 16.48 -16.18
N ARG A 73 3.85 15.61 -16.64
CA ARG A 73 4.86 14.99 -15.78
C ARG A 73 5.69 16.05 -15.05
N ASP A 74 6.14 17.06 -15.79
CA ASP A 74 6.99 18.12 -15.26
C ASP A 74 6.21 19.06 -14.34
N HIS A 75 4.94 19.35 -14.63
CA HIS A 75 4.00 20.04 -13.75
C HIS A 75 3.84 19.32 -12.40
N LEU A 76 3.55 18.01 -12.44
CA LEU A 76 3.42 17.22 -11.21
C LEU A 76 4.70 17.27 -10.37
N ARG A 77 5.87 17.19 -11.01
CA ARG A 77 7.15 17.15 -10.30
C ARG A 77 7.60 18.49 -9.79
N ARG A 78 7.58 19.54 -10.65
CA ARG A 78 8.18 20.84 -10.37
C ARG A 78 7.23 21.82 -9.69
N GLU A 79 5.97 21.86 -10.14
CA GLU A 79 4.99 22.82 -9.60
C GLU A 79 4.21 22.26 -8.43
N LYS A 80 3.78 20.99 -8.52
CA LYS A 80 3.05 20.32 -7.43
C LYS A 80 3.96 19.63 -6.40
N GLY A 81 5.27 19.57 -6.64
CA GLY A 81 6.23 18.97 -5.70
C GLY A 81 6.03 17.47 -5.43
N GLN A 82 5.30 16.77 -6.29
CA GLN A 82 4.96 15.36 -6.05
C GLN A 82 6.19 14.46 -6.05
N ALA A 83 6.16 13.41 -5.20
CA ALA A 83 7.22 12.41 -5.16
C ALA A 83 7.37 11.69 -6.51
N VAL A 84 8.60 11.34 -6.89
CA VAL A 84 8.93 10.62 -8.14
C VAL A 84 8.08 9.36 -8.31
N ALA A 85 7.81 8.63 -7.22
CA ALA A 85 6.96 7.43 -7.25
C ALA A 85 5.51 7.74 -7.67
N THR A 86 4.95 8.85 -7.18
CA THR A 86 3.59 9.31 -7.51
C THR A 86 3.50 9.73 -8.96
N VAL A 87 4.45 10.54 -9.43
CA VAL A 87 4.52 10.97 -10.83
C VAL A 87 4.64 9.77 -11.77
N ASN A 88 5.53 8.82 -11.46
CA ASN A 88 5.70 7.61 -12.27
C ASN A 88 4.45 6.72 -12.28
N ARG A 89 3.72 6.64 -11.16
CA ARG A 89 2.44 5.93 -11.10
C ARG A 89 1.43 6.55 -12.07
N SER A 90 1.27 7.87 -12.05
CA SER A 90 0.36 8.58 -12.96
C SER A 90 0.76 8.36 -14.42
N LEU A 91 2.06 8.38 -14.75
CA LEU A 91 2.53 8.08 -16.12
C LEU A 91 2.23 6.65 -16.56
N VAL A 92 2.40 5.66 -15.67
CA VAL A 92 2.05 4.25 -15.96
C VAL A 92 0.56 4.13 -16.24
N LEU A 93 -0.26 4.81 -15.46
CA LEU A 93 -1.69 4.82 -15.65
C LEU A 93 -2.10 5.47 -16.96
N LEU A 94 -1.59 6.67 -17.27
CA LEU A 94 -1.89 7.34 -18.54
C LEU A 94 -1.46 6.48 -19.73
N ARG A 95 -0.29 5.82 -19.65
CA ARG A 95 0.16 4.90 -20.70
C ARG A 95 -0.80 3.73 -20.88
N ARG A 96 -1.37 3.20 -19.80
CA ARG A 96 -2.37 2.12 -19.86
C ARG A 96 -3.69 2.62 -20.43
N PHE A 97 -4.17 3.77 -19.99
CA PHE A 97 -5.42 4.38 -20.48
C PHE A 97 -5.36 4.72 -21.97
N PHE A 98 -4.34 5.45 -22.40
CA PHE A 98 -4.15 5.78 -23.82
C PHE A 98 -3.76 4.55 -24.65
N GLY A 99 -3.16 3.52 -24.07
CA GLY A 99 -2.93 2.24 -24.73
C GLY A 99 -4.23 1.55 -25.06
N TRP A 100 -5.15 1.48 -24.10
CA TRP A 100 -6.48 0.93 -24.29
C TRP A 100 -7.29 1.74 -25.35
N LEU A 101 -7.26 3.07 -25.28
CA LEU A 101 -7.93 3.91 -26.30
C LEU A 101 -7.40 3.66 -27.71
N PHE A 102 -6.10 3.46 -27.85
CA PHE A 102 -5.47 3.10 -29.13
C PHE A 102 -5.91 1.71 -29.62
N GLU A 103 -5.93 0.71 -28.74
CA GLU A 103 -6.38 -0.65 -29.05
C GLU A 103 -7.86 -0.71 -29.45
N GLN A 104 -8.71 0.16 -28.88
CA GLN A 104 -10.12 0.29 -29.24
C GLN A 104 -10.37 1.19 -30.45
N GLY A 105 -9.32 1.78 -31.05
CA GLY A 105 -9.45 2.63 -32.24
C GLY A 105 -9.95 4.06 -31.97
N HIS A 106 -10.03 4.50 -30.69
CA HIS A 106 -10.47 5.85 -30.34
C HIS A 106 -9.42 6.93 -30.63
N ILE A 107 -8.15 6.55 -30.70
CA ILE A 107 -7.01 7.44 -31.02
C ILE A 107 -6.04 6.74 -31.97
N ALA A 108 -5.36 7.52 -32.82
CA ALA A 108 -4.43 7.01 -33.82
C ALA A 108 -3.08 6.53 -33.25
N ALA A 109 -2.68 7.02 -32.06
CA ALA A 109 -1.44 6.63 -31.41
C ALA A 109 -1.54 6.87 -29.88
N ASN A 110 -0.78 6.10 -29.09
CA ASN A 110 -0.69 6.31 -27.64
C ASN A 110 0.32 7.43 -27.30
N PRO A 111 -0.13 8.62 -26.87
CA PRO A 111 0.75 9.76 -26.61
C PRO A 111 1.67 9.54 -25.39
N ALA A 112 1.35 8.61 -24.49
CA ALA A 112 2.13 8.31 -23.30
C ALA A 112 3.21 7.23 -23.52
N LYS A 113 3.20 6.52 -24.68
CA LYS A 113 4.10 5.39 -24.93
C LYS A 113 5.58 5.76 -24.87
N GLY A 114 5.96 6.90 -25.45
CA GLY A 114 7.36 7.36 -25.52
C GLY A 114 7.84 8.13 -24.28
N VAL A 115 6.96 8.49 -23.35
CA VAL A 115 7.31 9.30 -22.19
C VAL A 115 8.07 8.48 -21.16
N LYS A 116 9.34 8.85 -20.89
CA LYS A 116 10.19 8.14 -19.92
C LYS A 116 9.78 8.50 -18.48
N GLN A 117 9.80 7.48 -17.62
CA GLN A 117 9.64 7.66 -16.19
C GLN A 117 10.84 8.42 -15.60
N LEU A 118 10.59 9.13 -14.50
CA LEU A 118 11.64 9.76 -13.72
C LEU A 118 12.48 8.70 -13.01
N LYS A 119 13.81 8.88 -13.01
CA LYS A 119 14.70 7.98 -12.28
C LYS A 119 14.37 8.01 -10.79
N ARG A 120 14.14 6.85 -10.20
CA ARG A 120 14.00 6.69 -8.75
C ARG A 120 15.41 6.58 -8.14
N GLN A 121 15.64 7.32 -7.07
CA GLN A 121 16.72 6.95 -6.18
C GLN A 121 16.18 5.82 -5.28
N PRO A 122 16.76 4.63 -5.32
CA PRO A 122 16.37 3.57 -4.41
C PRO A 122 16.79 3.98 -2.99
N LEU A 123 15.85 4.49 -2.23
CA LEU A 123 16.00 4.60 -0.78
C LEU A 123 15.55 3.26 -0.21
N ALA A 124 16.45 2.54 0.45
CA ALA A 124 16.06 1.39 1.25
C ALA A 124 15.02 1.87 2.28
N PRO A 125 13.83 1.24 2.34
CA PRO A 125 12.84 1.62 3.35
C PRO A 125 13.48 1.41 4.72
N LYS A 126 13.61 2.48 5.52
CA LYS A 126 14.11 2.38 6.88
C LYS A 126 12.99 1.83 7.77
N GLY A 127 13.23 0.70 8.44
CA GLY A 127 12.40 0.24 9.55
C GLY A 127 12.65 1.08 10.81
N LEU A 128 11.81 0.88 11.82
CA LEU A 128 12.04 1.40 13.17
C LEU A 128 13.23 0.69 13.80
N ASP A 129 14.01 1.41 14.59
CA ASP A 129 15.04 0.79 15.41
C ASP A 129 14.44 0.06 16.64
N ARG A 130 15.28 -0.72 17.35
CA ARG A 130 14.84 -1.50 18.53
C ARG A 130 14.32 -0.64 19.66
N ALA A 131 14.86 0.55 19.85
CA ALA A 131 14.45 1.46 20.91
C ALA A 131 13.06 2.05 20.60
N GLN A 132 12.82 2.43 19.35
CA GLN A 132 11.54 2.93 18.89
C GLN A 132 10.44 1.87 19.02
N VAL A 133 10.69 0.63 18.59
CA VAL A 133 9.73 -0.48 18.75
C VAL A 133 9.41 -0.71 20.22
N ARG A 134 10.44 -0.80 21.09
CA ARG A 134 10.23 -0.97 22.53
C ARG A 134 9.44 0.18 23.15
N ARG A 135 9.71 1.42 22.72
CA ARG A 135 8.98 2.59 23.19
C ARG A 135 7.50 2.52 22.84
N ILE A 136 7.17 2.16 21.59
CA ILE A 136 5.78 2.00 21.14
C ILE A 136 5.06 0.92 21.95
N LEU A 137 5.64 -0.27 22.05
CA LEU A 137 5.02 -1.39 22.78
C LEU A 137 4.84 -1.07 24.27
N ARG A 138 5.84 -0.42 24.90
CA ARG A 138 5.74 0.03 26.30
C ARG A 138 4.62 1.04 26.51
N GLU A 139 4.44 2.00 25.59
CA GLU A 139 3.36 2.99 25.68
C GLU A 139 1.98 2.36 25.55
N VAL A 140 1.87 1.32 24.72
CA VAL A 140 0.63 0.53 24.55
C VAL A 140 0.33 -0.25 25.84
N GLU A 141 1.34 -0.89 26.42
CA GLU A 141 1.24 -1.68 27.65
C GLU A 141 0.88 -0.80 28.86
N LEU A 142 1.54 0.33 29.04
CA LEU A 142 1.24 1.29 30.12
C LEU A 142 -0.22 1.80 30.08
N ARG A 143 -0.82 1.85 28.91
CA ARG A 143 -2.22 2.26 28.72
C ARG A 143 -3.21 1.11 28.74
N GLN A 144 -2.71 -0.11 28.91
CA GLN A 144 -3.52 -1.34 28.88
C GLN A 144 -4.45 -1.43 27.65
N ASP A 145 -3.99 -0.87 26.52
CA ASP A 145 -4.75 -0.90 25.25
C ASP A 145 -4.49 -2.24 24.55
N LEU A 146 -5.14 -3.31 25.05
CA LEU A 146 -4.95 -4.69 24.58
C LEU A 146 -5.30 -4.84 23.10
N ARG A 147 -6.28 -4.08 22.62
CA ARG A 147 -6.64 -4.06 21.19
C ARG A 147 -5.53 -3.48 20.32
N ALA A 148 -4.95 -2.36 20.73
CA ALA A 148 -3.81 -1.77 20.04
C ALA A 148 -2.59 -2.71 20.09
N ASN A 149 -2.33 -3.34 21.24
CA ASN A 149 -1.24 -4.29 21.39
C ASN A 149 -1.36 -5.45 20.40
N ALA A 150 -2.54 -6.06 20.29
CA ALA A 150 -2.80 -7.14 19.34
C ALA A 150 -2.61 -6.70 17.89
N ALA A 151 -3.17 -5.54 17.49
CA ALA A 151 -3.07 -5.03 16.13
C ALA A 151 -1.63 -4.68 15.73
N LEU A 152 -0.90 -3.97 16.59
CA LEU A 152 0.50 -3.62 16.36
C LEU A 152 1.41 -4.85 16.35
N SER A 153 1.14 -5.84 17.24
CA SER A 153 1.88 -7.09 17.28
C SER A 153 1.74 -7.90 16.00
N LEU A 154 0.54 -8.01 15.43
CA LEU A 154 0.35 -8.68 14.14
C LEU A 154 1.14 -8.01 13.01
N MET A 155 1.22 -6.68 12.99
CA MET A 155 2.02 -5.96 11.99
C MET A 155 3.52 -6.10 12.22
N LEU A 156 3.98 -6.04 13.50
CA LEU A 156 5.40 -6.08 13.87
C LEU A 156 6.01 -7.48 13.85
N TYR A 157 5.22 -8.53 14.13
CA TYR A 157 5.74 -9.90 14.24
C TYR A 157 5.33 -10.81 13.09
N ALA A 158 4.11 -10.64 12.54
CA ALA A 158 3.63 -11.42 11.42
C ALA A 158 3.68 -10.65 10.08
N GLY A 159 4.14 -9.40 10.08
CA GLY A 159 4.20 -8.58 8.89
C GLY A 159 2.85 -8.34 8.21
N ALA A 160 1.75 -8.36 8.98
CA ALA A 160 0.41 -8.18 8.47
C ALA A 160 0.22 -6.81 7.80
N ARG A 161 -0.46 -6.77 6.66
CA ARG A 161 -0.93 -5.52 6.07
C ARG A 161 -2.14 -5.01 6.86
N ILE A 162 -2.47 -3.74 6.72
CA ILE A 162 -3.67 -3.19 7.36
C ILE A 162 -4.94 -3.94 6.92
N SER A 163 -5.05 -4.29 5.64
CA SER A 163 -6.15 -5.10 5.11
C SER A 163 -6.19 -6.51 5.68
N ASP A 164 -5.03 -7.11 5.97
CA ASP A 164 -4.93 -8.42 6.63
C ASP A 164 -5.48 -8.35 8.05
N VAL A 165 -5.13 -7.30 8.81
CA VAL A 165 -5.63 -7.09 10.18
C VAL A 165 -7.14 -6.85 10.21
N VAL A 166 -7.64 -6.06 9.26
CA VAL A 166 -9.08 -5.75 9.13
C VAL A 166 -9.89 -6.98 8.73
N GLY A 167 -9.37 -7.78 7.79
CA GLY A 167 -10.06 -8.97 7.29
C GLY A 167 -9.85 -10.23 8.12
N LEU A 168 -9.10 -10.16 9.24
CA LEU A 168 -8.83 -11.33 10.09
C LEU A 168 -10.07 -11.71 10.89
N GLU A 169 -10.46 -12.96 10.80
CA GLU A 169 -11.60 -13.53 11.53
C GLU A 169 -11.15 -14.49 12.63
N LEU A 170 -12.02 -14.73 13.60
CA LEU A 170 -11.69 -15.57 14.77
C LEU A 170 -11.25 -16.99 14.37
N HIS A 171 -11.85 -17.56 13.34
CA HIS A 171 -11.50 -18.91 12.84
C HIS A 171 -10.19 -18.94 12.02
N ASP A 172 -9.61 -17.79 11.70
CA ASP A 172 -8.31 -17.68 11.05
C ASP A 172 -7.13 -17.74 12.03
N LEU A 173 -7.42 -17.76 13.33
CA LEU A 173 -6.43 -17.79 14.39
C LEU A 173 -6.35 -19.18 15.03
N GLU A 174 -5.15 -19.74 15.05
CA GLU A 174 -4.80 -20.89 15.87
C GLU A 174 -3.86 -20.42 16.97
N LEU A 175 -4.32 -20.48 18.22
CA LEU A 175 -3.55 -20.00 19.38
C LEU A 175 -3.44 -21.13 20.41
N ASN A 176 -2.24 -21.69 20.53
CA ASN A 176 -1.90 -22.71 21.50
C ASN A 176 -0.76 -22.21 22.40
N GLU A 177 -0.51 -22.87 23.51
CA GLU A 177 0.57 -22.49 24.45
C GLU A 177 1.96 -22.46 23.78
N ARG A 178 2.26 -23.49 22.96
CA ARG A 178 3.58 -23.66 22.34
C ARG A 178 3.68 -23.17 20.89
N SER A 179 2.55 -23.08 20.18
CA SER A 179 2.51 -22.69 18.77
C SER A 179 1.30 -21.83 18.48
N GLY A 180 1.27 -21.21 17.32
CA GLY A 180 0.10 -20.51 16.82
C GLY A 180 0.35 -19.94 15.45
N SER A 181 -0.73 -19.67 14.74
CA SER A 181 -0.70 -19.12 13.39
C SER A 181 -1.87 -18.17 13.13
N ALA A 182 -1.72 -17.33 12.13
CA ALA A 182 -2.79 -16.51 11.57
C ALA A 182 -2.87 -16.75 10.06
N THR A 183 -4.07 -17.00 9.57
CA THR A 183 -4.36 -17.20 8.15
C THR A 183 -4.93 -15.91 7.55
N PHE A 184 -4.18 -15.25 6.69
CA PHE A 184 -4.60 -14.04 6.00
C PHE A 184 -5.20 -14.40 4.63
N ARG A 185 -6.52 -14.17 4.45
CA ARG A 185 -7.30 -14.62 3.29
C ARG A 185 -7.36 -13.60 2.14
N GLN A 186 -7.10 -12.32 2.42
CA GLN A 186 -7.27 -11.23 1.45
C GLN A 186 -5.92 -10.68 0.96
N GLY A 187 -5.06 -11.56 0.39
CA GLY A 187 -3.86 -11.12 -0.31
C GLY A 187 -4.16 -10.54 -1.70
N LYS A 188 -3.25 -9.75 -2.25
CA LYS A 188 -3.31 -9.30 -3.66
C LYS A 188 -3.45 -10.53 -4.58
N GLY A 189 -4.54 -10.61 -5.36
CA GLY A 189 -4.86 -11.77 -6.20
C GLY A 189 -5.55 -12.91 -5.47
N ASN A 190 -6.26 -12.64 -4.38
CA ASN A 190 -7.04 -13.61 -3.58
C ASN A 190 -6.19 -14.79 -3.03
N LYS A 191 -4.90 -14.56 -2.78
CA LYS A 191 -3.97 -15.58 -2.26
C LYS A 191 -4.02 -15.60 -0.74
N GLN A 192 -4.36 -16.75 -0.20
CA GLN A 192 -4.29 -17.06 1.23
C GLN A 192 -2.84 -17.34 1.63
N ARG A 193 -2.46 -16.91 2.84
CA ARG A 193 -1.21 -17.31 3.48
C ARG A 193 -1.38 -17.51 4.97
N THR A 194 -0.78 -18.55 5.51
CA THR A 194 -0.72 -18.81 6.94
C THR A 194 0.67 -18.43 7.47
N VAL A 195 0.71 -17.60 8.50
CA VAL A 195 1.94 -17.09 9.09
C VAL A 195 2.04 -17.53 10.54
N PRO A 196 3.15 -18.17 10.96
CA PRO A 196 3.36 -18.53 12.35
C PRO A 196 3.46 -17.28 13.22
N LEU A 197 2.85 -17.32 14.41
CA LEU A 197 2.87 -16.23 15.37
C LEU A 197 3.86 -16.55 16.48
N PRO A 198 4.90 -15.72 16.70
CA PRO A 198 5.81 -15.87 17.84
C PRO A 198 5.08 -15.55 19.15
N LEU A 199 5.66 -16.04 20.26
CA LEU A 199 5.03 -15.96 21.58
C LEU A 199 4.54 -14.55 21.98
N PRO A 200 5.29 -13.45 21.76
CA PRO A 200 4.79 -12.12 22.10
C PRO A 200 3.53 -11.74 21.34
N CYS A 201 3.45 -12.09 20.06
CA CYS A 201 2.27 -11.84 19.24
C CYS A 201 1.06 -12.68 19.70
N ARG A 202 1.26 -13.97 19.98
CA ARG A 202 0.19 -14.85 20.50
C ARG A 202 -0.39 -14.30 21.79
N LYS A 203 0.48 -13.95 22.77
CA LYS A 203 0.05 -13.39 24.05
C LYS A 203 -0.75 -12.09 23.87
N ALA A 204 -0.31 -11.20 23.00
CA ALA A 204 -0.99 -9.94 22.75
C ALA A 204 -2.39 -10.16 22.13
N VAL A 205 -2.48 -11.07 21.15
CA VAL A 205 -3.76 -11.40 20.50
C VAL A 205 -4.69 -12.10 21.50
N GLN A 206 -4.20 -13.08 22.27
CA GLN A 206 -4.99 -13.80 23.26
C GLN A 206 -5.53 -12.87 24.33
N ALA A 207 -4.70 -12.02 24.92
CA ALA A 207 -5.12 -11.03 25.92
C ALA A 207 -6.21 -10.08 25.39
N TYR A 208 -6.13 -9.69 24.11
CA TYR A 208 -7.21 -8.91 23.52
C TYR A 208 -8.49 -9.75 23.35
N LEU A 209 -8.41 -10.99 22.92
CA LEU A 209 -9.59 -11.85 22.75
C LEU A 209 -10.36 -12.08 24.04
N GLU A 210 -9.67 -12.13 25.19
CA GLU A 210 -10.28 -12.25 26.52
C GLU A 210 -11.16 -11.04 26.90
N VAL A 211 -10.79 -9.84 26.42
CA VAL A 211 -11.53 -8.60 26.70
C VAL A 211 -12.28 -8.07 25.47
N ARG A 212 -12.28 -8.84 24.39
CA ARG A 212 -12.96 -8.44 23.15
C ARG A 212 -14.44 -8.22 23.41
N PRO A 213 -15.02 -7.07 23.02
CA PRO A 213 -16.44 -6.81 23.18
C PRO A 213 -17.30 -7.96 22.59
N PRO A 214 -18.40 -8.34 23.26
CA PRO A 214 -19.26 -9.46 22.84
C PRO A 214 -20.17 -9.04 21.66
N ILE A 215 -19.56 -8.60 20.57
CA ILE A 215 -20.27 -8.21 19.35
C ILE A 215 -20.43 -9.46 18.47
N LYS A 216 -21.64 -9.63 17.92
CA LYS A 216 -21.98 -10.73 17.00
C LYS A 216 -21.28 -10.51 15.65
N SER A 217 -19.99 -10.80 15.58
CA SER A 217 -19.15 -10.68 14.39
C SER A 217 -18.02 -11.69 14.45
N ALA A 218 -17.66 -12.26 13.31
CA ALA A 218 -16.49 -13.12 13.17
C ALA A 218 -15.16 -12.35 13.18
N ALA A 219 -15.17 -11.04 12.88
CA ALA A 219 -13.96 -10.22 12.82
C ALA A 219 -13.22 -10.20 14.16
N VAL A 220 -11.89 -10.36 14.14
CA VAL A 220 -11.06 -10.29 15.34
C VAL A 220 -11.15 -8.90 15.95
N PHE A 221 -10.94 -7.85 15.15
CA PHE A 221 -10.90 -6.48 15.65
C PHE A 221 -12.26 -5.80 15.53
N VAL A 222 -12.82 -5.45 16.66
CA VAL A 222 -14.12 -4.79 16.77
C VAL A 222 -14.04 -3.51 17.59
N GLY A 223 -14.90 -2.55 17.28
CA GLY A 223 -15.15 -1.34 18.05
C GLY A 223 -16.56 -1.39 18.61
N GLU A 224 -17.04 -0.30 19.22
CA GLU A 224 -18.40 -0.19 19.80
C GLU A 224 -19.51 -0.38 18.75
N ARG A 225 -19.25 -0.01 17.50
CA ARG A 225 -20.22 -0.03 16.39
C ARG A 225 -20.08 -1.25 15.46
N GLY A 226 -19.24 -2.21 15.79
CA GLY A 226 -18.99 -3.40 14.97
C GLY A 226 -17.52 -3.55 14.54
N PRO A 227 -17.25 -4.32 13.46
CA PRO A 227 -15.92 -4.55 12.95
C PRO A 227 -15.17 -3.25 12.63
N LEU A 228 -13.88 -3.20 12.98
CA LEU A 228 -13.02 -2.07 12.62
C LEU A 228 -12.61 -2.18 11.16
N GLY A 229 -12.82 -1.10 10.40
CA GLY A 229 -12.25 -0.95 9.07
C GLY A 229 -10.82 -0.40 9.09
N GLU A 230 -10.20 -0.28 7.90
CA GLU A 230 -8.83 0.25 7.76
C GLU A 230 -8.63 1.61 8.45
N ARG A 231 -9.63 2.49 8.38
CA ARG A 231 -9.56 3.80 9.04
C ARG A 231 -9.43 3.67 10.57
N GLY A 232 -10.16 2.72 11.18
CA GLY A 232 -10.08 2.48 12.62
C GLY A 232 -8.72 1.90 13.05
N ILE A 233 -8.22 0.91 12.31
CA ILE A 233 -6.89 0.32 12.58
C ILE A 233 -5.79 1.36 12.34
N ARG A 234 -5.87 2.17 11.28
CA ARG A 234 -4.93 3.25 11.00
C ARG A 234 -4.89 4.28 12.15
N ALA A 235 -6.05 4.70 12.65
CA ALA A 235 -6.14 5.63 13.77
C ALA A 235 -5.48 5.08 15.05
N ILE A 236 -5.56 3.77 15.30
CA ILE A 236 -4.82 3.12 16.40
C ILE A 236 -3.31 3.28 16.20
N VAL A 237 -2.80 2.99 15.00
CA VAL A 237 -1.36 3.10 14.70
C VAL A 237 -0.88 4.55 14.84
N GLU A 238 -1.59 5.51 14.25
CA GLU A 238 -1.27 6.94 14.27
C GLU A 238 -1.31 7.51 15.70
N LYS A 239 -2.28 7.08 16.54
CA LYS A 239 -2.36 7.45 17.97
C LYS A 239 -1.03 7.16 18.69
N TYR A 240 -0.49 5.95 18.54
CA TYR A 240 0.77 5.58 19.19
C TYR A 240 2.00 6.20 18.52
N GLY A 241 1.92 6.49 17.22
CA GLY A 241 2.91 7.32 16.54
C GLY A 241 3.01 8.71 17.17
N THR A 242 1.89 9.39 17.34
CA THR A 242 1.81 10.72 17.96
C THR A 242 2.32 10.69 19.41
N ILE A 243 1.89 9.71 20.23
CA ILE A 243 2.34 9.57 21.63
C ILE A 243 3.87 9.38 21.69
N CYS A 244 4.44 8.65 20.75
CA CYS A 244 5.88 8.38 20.72
C CYS A 244 6.69 9.43 19.93
N GLY A 245 6.06 10.43 19.30
CA GLY A 245 6.74 11.38 18.43
C GLY A 245 7.38 10.70 17.21
N ILE A 246 6.72 9.68 16.65
CA ILE A 246 7.16 8.89 15.49
C ILE A 246 6.10 9.00 14.41
N ASP A 247 6.49 9.28 13.17
CA ASP A 247 5.59 9.18 12.01
C ASP A 247 5.29 7.70 11.71
N LEU A 248 4.36 7.14 12.52
CA LEU A 248 4.03 5.73 12.52
C LEU A 248 2.85 5.44 11.59
N HIS A 249 3.06 4.51 10.68
CA HIS A 249 2.02 4.05 9.78
C HIS A 249 2.13 2.52 9.57
N PRO A 250 1.04 1.83 9.15
CA PRO A 250 1.01 0.37 9.06
C PRO A 250 2.14 -0.24 8.22
N HIS A 251 2.50 0.39 7.09
CA HIS A 251 3.59 -0.10 6.25
C HIS A 251 4.96 -0.01 6.93
N LEU A 252 5.19 1.01 7.78
CA LEU A 252 6.44 1.14 8.53
C LEU A 252 6.63 -0.02 9.53
N LEU A 253 5.56 -0.44 10.21
CA LEU A 253 5.60 -1.60 11.11
C LEU A 253 5.96 -2.88 10.35
N ARG A 254 5.34 -3.11 9.21
CA ARG A 254 5.66 -4.24 8.34
C ARG A 254 7.08 -4.17 7.75
N HIS A 255 7.56 -3.00 7.36
CA HIS A 255 8.95 -2.79 6.94
C HIS A 255 9.92 -3.09 8.08
N THR A 256 9.59 -2.68 9.29
CA THR A 256 10.37 -2.97 10.50
C THR A 256 10.50 -4.49 10.72
N MET A 257 9.39 -5.22 10.62
CA MET A 257 9.41 -6.70 10.68
C MET A 257 10.33 -7.29 9.62
N ALA A 258 10.22 -6.85 8.35
CA ALA A 258 11.02 -7.39 7.26
C ALA A 258 12.52 -7.15 7.44
N HIS A 259 12.91 -5.94 7.88
CA HIS A 259 14.32 -5.64 8.20
C HIS A 259 14.83 -6.48 9.35
N ARG A 260 14.06 -6.60 10.44
CA ARG A 260 14.43 -7.42 11.60
C ARG A 260 14.61 -8.88 11.24
N PHE A 261 13.66 -9.42 10.46
CA PHE A 261 13.78 -10.80 10.00
C PHE A 261 15.08 -11.06 9.26
N LEU A 262 15.48 -10.16 8.35
CA LEU A 262 16.73 -10.32 7.59
C LEU A 262 17.99 -9.99 8.41
N GLU A 263 17.92 -9.16 9.45
CA GLU A 263 19.00 -8.98 10.40
C GLU A 263 19.27 -10.26 11.21
N ASP A 264 18.19 -10.91 11.66
CA ASP A 264 18.26 -12.13 12.47
C ASP A 264 18.46 -13.40 11.60
N ASN A 265 18.07 -13.36 10.31
CA ASN A 265 18.19 -14.46 9.33
C ASN A 265 18.83 -13.93 8.01
N PRO A 266 20.14 -13.66 8.00
CA PRO A 266 20.80 -13.07 6.84
C PRO A 266 20.66 -13.95 5.58
N GLY A 267 20.10 -13.37 4.51
CA GLY A 267 19.95 -14.04 3.21
C GLY A 267 18.67 -14.85 3.03
N ASP A 268 17.86 -15.06 4.06
CA ASP A 268 16.61 -15.84 3.94
C ASP A 268 15.44 -15.00 3.38
N LEU A 269 15.60 -14.63 2.10
CA LEU A 269 14.58 -13.89 1.33
C LEU A 269 13.36 -14.74 1.02
N VAL A 270 13.52 -16.06 0.92
CA VAL A 270 12.43 -16.96 0.54
C VAL A 270 11.40 -17.04 1.67
N SER A 271 11.85 -17.33 2.89
CA SER A 271 10.96 -17.35 4.05
C SER A 271 10.31 -16.00 4.30
N LEU A 272 11.07 -14.90 4.17
CA LEU A 272 10.51 -13.56 4.29
C LEU A 272 9.45 -13.28 3.23
N ALA A 273 9.69 -13.66 1.97
CA ALA A 273 8.70 -13.49 0.89
C ALA A 273 7.42 -14.28 1.16
N GLN A 274 7.52 -15.50 1.70
CA GLN A 274 6.38 -16.32 2.09
C GLN A 274 5.59 -15.68 3.22
N ILE A 275 6.24 -15.25 4.31
CA ILE A 275 5.61 -14.56 5.44
C ILE A 275 4.88 -13.30 4.97
N LEU A 276 5.55 -12.49 4.15
CA LEU A 276 4.97 -11.26 3.62
C LEU A 276 3.91 -11.51 2.54
N GLY A 277 3.84 -12.69 1.93
CA GLY A 277 2.96 -12.99 0.80
C GLY A 277 3.31 -12.15 -0.45
N HIS A 278 4.60 -12.06 -0.77
CA HIS A 278 5.07 -11.43 -1.99
C HIS A 278 5.11 -12.45 -3.13
N SER A 279 4.32 -12.21 -4.18
CA SER A 279 4.35 -13.05 -5.39
C SER A 279 5.60 -12.84 -6.24
N ASN A 280 6.32 -11.73 -6.04
CA ASN A 280 7.56 -11.40 -6.73
C ASN A 280 8.66 -11.16 -5.68
N ILE A 281 9.68 -12.00 -5.70
CA ILE A 281 10.81 -11.94 -4.77
C ILE A 281 11.60 -10.62 -4.87
N ASN A 282 11.57 -9.95 -6.03
CA ASN A 282 12.20 -8.64 -6.20
C ASN A 282 11.60 -7.58 -5.26
N THR A 283 10.34 -7.73 -4.84
CA THR A 283 9.74 -6.86 -3.83
C THR A 283 10.38 -7.07 -2.47
N THR A 284 10.79 -8.28 -2.16
CA THR A 284 11.49 -8.63 -0.91
C THR A 284 12.97 -8.25 -0.99
N ALA A 285 13.59 -8.33 -2.16
CA ALA A 285 14.99 -7.94 -2.39
C ALA A 285 15.27 -6.45 -2.06
N LEU A 286 14.25 -5.59 -2.07
CA LEU A 286 14.38 -4.20 -1.64
C LEU A 286 14.85 -4.07 -0.19
N TYR A 287 14.56 -5.04 0.67
CA TYR A 287 15.03 -5.06 2.06
C TYR A 287 16.48 -5.49 2.22
N CYS A 288 17.08 -6.07 1.17
CA CYS A 288 18.50 -6.47 1.15
C CYS A 288 19.44 -5.36 0.67
N GLN A 289 18.93 -4.20 0.29
CA GLN A 289 19.77 -3.09 -0.12
C GLN A 289 20.63 -2.62 1.07
N ARG A 290 21.93 -2.87 0.98
CA ARG A 290 22.91 -2.48 1.99
C ARG A 290 23.28 -1.01 1.83
N THR A 291 23.56 -0.35 2.95
CA THR A 291 24.20 0.98 2.95
C THR A 291 25.66 0.86 2.50
N GLN A 292 26.28 1.97 2.08
CA GLN A 292 27.70 2.00 1.72
C GLN A 292 28.60 1.47 2.85
N ASN A 293 28.29 1.80 4.11
CA ASN A 293 29.02 1.29 5.27
C ASN A 293 28.92 -0.23 5.39
N GLN A 294 27.71 -0.79 5.23
CA GLN A 294 27.51 -2.25 5.24
C GLN A 294 28.17 -2.96 4.06
N LEU A 295 28.29 -2.30 2.91
CA LEU A 295 29.05 -2.81 1.77
C LEU A 295 30.56 -2.80 2.06
N GLY A 296 31.09 -1.73 2.70
CA GLY A 296 32.45 -1.64 3.16
C GLY A 296 32.79 -2.78 4.13
N GLU A 297 32.00 -2.93 5.20
CA GLU A 297 32.15 -4.01 6.19
C GLU A 297 32.08 -5.42 5.56
N ALA A 298 31.29 -5.59 4.52
CA ALA A 298 31.22 -6.88 3.79
C ALA A 298 32.45 -7.10 2.93
N SER A 299 33.01 -6.05 2.32
CA SER A 299 34.22 -6.11 1.51
C SER A 299 35.46 -6.43 2.35
N GLU A 300 35.57 -5.90 3.57
CA GLU A 300 36.66 -6.19 4.49
C GLU A 300 36.77 -7.67 4.93
N LYS A 301 35.66 -8.41 4.74
CA LYS A 301 35.64 -9.86 5.04
C LYS A 301 36.20 -10.74 3.91
N LEU A 302 36.52 -10.14 2.75
CA LEU A 302 37.14 -10.87 1.64
C LEU A 302 38.60 -11.12 2.00
N ASN A 303 38.96 -12.40 2.13
CA ASN A 303 40.29 -12.86 2.42
C ASN A 303 40.68 -13.87 1.32
N TYR A 304 41.74 -13.62 0.56
CA TYR A 304 42.22 -14.48 -0.53
C TYR A 304 43.50 -15.22 -0.10
#